data_c276e142fb1924bf8ea665ac69ebfbdf
#
_entry.id   c276e142fb1924bf8ea665ac69ebfbdf
#
_cell.length_a   1.000
_cell.length_b   1.000
_cell.length_c   1.000
_cell.angle_alpha   90.00
_cell.angle_beta   90.00
_cell.angle_gamma   90.00
#
_symmetry.space_group_name_H-M   'P 1'
#
loop_
_entity.id
_entity.type
_entity.pdbx_description
1 polymer ?
#
loop_
_entity_poly.entity_id
_entity_poly.type
_entity_poly.pdbx_seq_one_letter_code
_entity_poly.pdbx_strand_id
1 'polypeptide(L)'
;MANLTDKFSAGAQGLGYIYQVRLALLRLLQLPENTAVSLEKDDDLDFVDSGGGKSLVSLKHKSNGDRLTDLSIDFWKSVRIWLARYKRDGRSTSNLQFFLFTTATVPSDTFLTHLLFGSPTTSRKVTIRYEMANDALTRSSSKYILSIAEEFNELSEEEKQDFLERISIFDESPRIDDIPALIMDQYMRTVRREYRKSVFQRLEGWWTDAVIKQLTETNPKELFGYEVSDMLSKFADEYTEENLPITFLKKTPPSGIDVDADPRLFVRQLREIGLSSGRIESAILDYYRAFEQRSSWARENLLISGEVEEYEDRLTDEWSRYKHVVFETLQPDDTDEALRRAGANLYNWAQFETGKSESLRIRARVTEPYVLRGSFHILADVKPKPRVYWHPRFLDRLSKILEVTP
;
A
#
# COMPACT_ATOMS: atom_id res chain seq x y z
N MET A 1 -13.46 11.81 38.45
CA MET A 1 -13.13 12.95 37.56
C MET A 1 -13.60 12.58 36.18
N ALA A 2 -14.71 13.14 35.70
CA ALA A 2 -15.24 12.88 34.37
C ALA A 2 -14.30 13.56 33.37
N ASN A 3 -13.69 12.78 32.45
CA ASN A 3 -12.98 13.31 31.31
C ASN A 3 -13.99 14.08 30.45
N LEU A 4 -13.92 15.40 30.49
CA LEU A 4 -14.50 16.29 29.48
C LEU A 4 -13.77 16.00 28.19
N THR A 5 -14.27 15.06 27.39
CA THR A 5 -13.85 14.91 26.00
C THR A 5 -14.25 16.19 25.27
N ASP A 6 -13.24 16.94 24.84
CA ASP A 6 -13.39 18.16 24.07
C ASP A 6 -14.25 17.85 22.81
N LYS A 7 -15.42 18.48 22.71
CA LYS A 7 -16.36 18.32 21.58
C LYS A 7 -15.76 18.76 20.23
N PHE A 8 -14.58 19.34 20.24
CA PHE A 8 -13.82 19.83 19.09
C PHE A 8 -12.52 19.02 18.83
N SER A 9 -12.45 17.79 19.31
CA SER A 9 -11.27 16.95 19.08
C SER A 9 -11.08 16.69 17.57
N ALA A 10 -10.07 17.33 16.98
CA ALA A 10 -9.63 17.09 15.59
C ALA A 10 -9.32 15.61 15.32
N GLY A 11 -9.01 14.84 16.34
CA GLY A 11 -8.77 13.39 16.25
C GLY A 11 -9.98 12.59 15.81
N ALA A 12 -11.18 12.90 16.33
CA ALA A 12 -12.40 12.18 15.93
C ALA A 12 -12.75 12.42 14.45
N GLN A 13 -12.56 13.65 13.97
CA GLN A 13 -12.78 14.00 12.57
C GLN A 13 -11.73 13.33 11.66
N GLY A 14 -10.46 13.35 12.05
CA GLY A 14 -9.38 12.67 11.33
C GLY A 14 -9.62 11.16 11.21
N LEU A 15 -10.06 10.50 12.29
CA LEU A 15 -10.45 9.09 12.28
C LEU A 15 -11.61 8.81 11.32
N GLY A 16 -12.57 9.73 11.20
CA GLY A 16 -13.68 9.61 10.25
C GLY A 16 -13.17 9.50 8.81
N TYR A 17 -12.26 10.38 8.38
CA TYR A 17 -11.68 10.34 7.04
C TYR A 17 -10.84 9.08 6.80
N ILE A 18 -10.03 8.65 7.76
CA ILE A 18 -9.24 7.41 7.63
C ILE A 18 -10.18 6.20 7.54
N TYR A 19 -11.28 6.21 8.28
CA TYR A 19 -12.30 5.15 8.22
C TYR A 19 -12.93 5.04 6.83
N GLN A 20 -13.26 6.17 6.18
CA GLN A 20 -13.78 6.18 4.81
C GLN A 20 -12.81 5.49 3.84
N VAL A 21 -11.52 5.83 3.90
CA VAL A 21 -10.48 5.27 3.04
C VAL A 21 -10.37 3.75 3.21
N ARG A 22 -10.34 3.27 4.47
CA ARG A 22 -10.25 1.83 4.78
C ARG A 22 -11.50 1.05 4.39
N LEU A 23 -12.68 1.62 4.69
CA LEU A 23 -13.94 0.96 4.36
C LEU A 23 -14.15 0.88 2.84
N ALA A 24 -13.77 1.92 2.10
CA ALA A 24 -13.81 1.91 0.64
C ALA A 24 -12.96 0.76 0.06
N LEU A 25 -11.75 0.55 0.57
CA LEU A 25 -10.90 -0.57 0.18
C LEU A 25 -11.57 -1.92 0.46
N LEU A 26 -12.09 -2.12 1.67
CA LEU A 26 -12.79 -3.34 2.03
C LEU A 26 -14.00 -3.58 1.13
N ARG A 27 -14.79 -2.54 0.85
CA ARG A 27 -15.99 -2.67 0.01
C ARG A 27 -15.65 -2.97 -1.43
N LEU A 28 -14.61 -2.37 -2.03
CA LEU A 28 -14.17 -2.72 -3.39
C LEU A 28 -13.72 -4.18 -3.49
N LEU A 29 -13.08 -4.73 -2.45
CA LEU A 29 -12.74 -6.15 -2.40
C LEU A 29 -13.95 -7.08 -2.26
N GLN A 30 -15.09 -6.57 -1.78
CA GLN A 30 -16.35 -7.31 -1.61
C GLN A 30 -17.28 -7.22 -2.81
N LEU A 31 -17.14 -6.17 -3.62
CA LEU A 31 -17.98 -5.88 -4.77
C LEU A 31 -17.37 -6.45 -6.06
N PRO A 32 -18.14 -6.56 -7.15
CA PRO A 32 -17.60 -6.93 -8.46
C PRO A 32 -16.47 -5.99 -8.89
N GLU A 33 -15.44 -6.53 -9.51
CA GLU A 33 -14.22 -5.80 -9.90
C GLU A 33 -14.48 -4.58 -10.81
N ASN A 34 -15.56 -4.60 -11.59
CA ASN A 34 -15.97 -3.48 -12.44
C ASN A 34 -16.70 -2.36 -11.67
N THR A 35 -16.83 -2.48 -10.34
CA THR A 35 -17.39 -1.41 -9.52
C THR A 35 -16.35 -0.32 -9.32
N ALA A 36 -16.73 0.93 -9.57
CA ALA A 36 -15.93 2.10 -9.32
C ALA A 36 -16.31 2.77 -7.99
N VAL A 37 -15.34 3.43 -7.34
CA VAL A 37 -15.57 4.27 -6.18
C VAL A 37 -15.00 5.67 -6.36
N SER A 38 -15.74 6.67 -5.88
CA SER A 38 -15.25 8.03 -5.64
C SER A 38 -15.48 8.39 -4.18
N LEU A 39 -14.51 9.08 -3.57
CA LEU A 39 -14.61 9.58 -2.21
C LEU A 39 -14.99 11.07 -2.23
N GLU A 40 -15.81 11.50 -1.26
CA GLU A 40 -16.19 12.91 -1.04
C GLU A 40 -16.73 13.62 -2.32
N LYS A 41 -17.45 12.88 -3.18
CA LYS A 41 -18.01 13.43 -4.42
C LYS A 41 -19.45 13.90 -4.23
N ASP A 42 -20.37 13.00 -3.97
CA ASP A 42 -21.80 13.27 -3.73
C ASP A 42 -22.21 12.89 -2.30
N ASP A 43 -21.52 11.96 -1.66
CA ASP A 43 -21.57 11.61 -0.24
C ASP A 43 -20.17 11.16 0.21
N ASP A 44 -20.03 10.57 1.39
CA ASP A 44 -18.74 10.06 1.90
C ASP A 44 -18.07 9.09 0.90
N LEU A 45 -18.85 8.15 0.32
CA LEU A 45 -18.44 7.27 -0.78
C LEU A 45 -19.53 7.16 -1.83
N ASP A 46 -19.14 7.18 -3.09
CA ASP A 46 -20.02 6.93 -4.23
C ASP A 46 -19.55 5.67 -4.97
N PHE A 47 -20.38 4.64 -5.01
CA PHE A 47 -20.10 3.48 -5.84
C PHE A 47 -20.94 3.51 -7.13
N VAL A 48 -20.30 3.13 -8.23
CA VAL A 48 -20.95 3.01 -9.54
C VAL A 48 -20.70 1.60 -10.06
N ASP A 49 -21.76 0.86 -10.35
CA ASP A 49 -21.66 -0.47 -10.96
C ASP A 49 -21.56 -0.41 -12.48
N SER A 50 -21.25 -1.52 -13.11
CA SER A 50 -21.14 -1.64 -14.57
C SER A 50 -22.46 -1.35 -15.33
N GLY A 51 -23.59 -1.41 -14.67
CA GLY A 51 -24.92 -1.09 -15.22
C GLY A 51 -25.30 0.39 -15.09
N GLY A 52 -24.43 1.21 -14.49
CA GLY A 52 -24.69 2.63 -14.20
C GLY A 52 -25.57 2.85 -12.96
N GLY A 53 -25.82 1.81 -12.17
CA GLY A 53 -26.43 1.94 -10.84
C GLY A 53 -25.47 2.67 -9.91
N LYS A 54 -25.97 3.68 -9.19
CA LYS A 54 -25.17 4.51 -8.30
C LYS A 54 -25.62 4.35 -6.84
N SER A 55 -24.67 4.06 -5.96
CA SER A 55 -24.90 3.97 -4.53
C SER A 55 -24.20 5.11 -3.80
N LEU A 56 -24.94 5.94 -3.11
CA LEU A 56 -24.43 6.99 -2.24
C LEU A 56 -24.34 6.44 -0.81
N VAL A 57 -23.15 6.49 -0.26
CA VAL A 57 -22.85 5.86 1.03
C VAL A 57 -22.44 6.89 2.05
N SER A 58 -23.20 7.00 3.11
CA SER A 58 -22.86 7.79 4.28
C SER A 58 -22.27 6.93 5.38
N LEU A 59 -21.21 7.39 6.02
CA LEU A 59 -20.44 6.65 7.02
C LEU A 59 -20.54 7.28 8.40
N LYS A 60 -20.83 6.47 9.41
CA LYS A 60 -20.93 6.94 10.79
C LYS A 60 -20.09 6.05 11.70
N HIS A 61 -18.81 6.43 11.89
CA HIS A 61 -17.92 5.77 12.84
C HIS A 61 -18.23 6.27 14.26
N LYS A 62 -18.91 5.43 15.05
CA LYS A 62 -19.39 5.72 16.40
C LYS A 62 -18.55 5.03 17.47
N SER A 63 -18.65 5.52 18.70
CA SER A 63 -18.02 4.87 19.85
C SER A 63 -18.63 3.50 20.14
N ASN A 64 -17.89 2.66 20.86
CA ASN A 64 -18.41 1.35 21.23
C ASN A 64 -19.62 1.49 22.16
N GLY A 65 -20.70 0.76 21.85
CA GLY A 65 -21.95 0.81 22.61
C GLY A 65 -22.91 1.94 22.20
N ASP A 66 -22.53 2.81 21.24
CA ASP A 66 -23.45 3.80 20.70
C ASP A 66 -24.60 3.13 19.94
N ARG A 67 -25.75 3.78 19.95
CA ARG A 67 -26.97 3.31 19.29
C ARG A 67 -27.44 4.31 18.25
N LEU A 68 -27.92 3.80 17.10
CA LEU A 68 -28.58 4.60 16.09
C LEU A 68 -30.10 4.48 16.28
N THR A 69 -30.73 5.58 16.67
CA THR A 69 -32.18 5.63 16.98
C THR A 69 -32.94 6.48 15.96
N ASP A 70 -34.28 6.41 16.00
CA ASP A 70 -35.19 7.15 15.11
C ASP A 70 -34.95 8.66 15.06
N LEU A 71 -34.46 9.25 16.15
CA LEU A 71 -34.17 10.67 16.24
C LEU A 71 -32.68 11.00 16.19
N SER A 72 -31.85 10.06 15.77
CA SER A 72 -30.42 10.30 15.58
C SER A 72 -30.17 11.36 14.52
N ILE A 73 -29.60 12.48 14.91
CA ILE A 73 -29.26 13.59 13.99
C ILE A 73 -28.36 13.11 12.85
N ASP A 74 -27.45 12.17 13.12
CA ASP A 74 -26.52 11.65 12.10
C ASP A 74 -27.23 10.86 11.00
N PHE A 75 -28.30 10.12 11.32
CA PHE A 75 -29.17 9.48 10.33
C PHE A 75 -29.86 10.54 9.46
N TRP A 76 -30.51 11.50 10.11
CA TRP A 76 -31.26 12.53 9.39
C TRP A 76 -30.38 13.48 8.57
N LYS A 77 -29.13 13.70 8.97
CA LYS A 77 -28.14 14.41 8.13
C LYS A 77 -27.88 13.68 6.81
N SER A 78 -27.72 12.36 6.87
CA SER A 78 -27.54 11.55 5.66
C SER A 78 -28.81 11.56 4.80
N VAL A 79 -29.98 11.39 5.42
CA VAL A 79 -31.29 11.48 4.72
C VAL A 79 -31.44 12.82 3.98
N ARG A 80 -31.06 13.93 4.58
CA ARG A 80 -31.14 15.25 3.93
C ARG A 80 -30.28 15.34 2.66
N ILE A 81 -29.05 14.83 2.71
CA ILE A 81 -28.16 14.78 1.55
C ILE A 81 -28.81 13.92 0.45
N TRP A 82 -29.28 12.73 0.80
CA TRP A 82 -29.90 11.80 -0.12
C TRP A 82 -31.19 12.34 -0.73
N LEU A 83 -32.00 13.01 0.07
CA LEU A 83 -33.24 13.63 -0.40
C LEU A 83 -32.97 14.73 -1.46
N ALA A 84 -31.94 15.56 -1.22
CA ALA A 84 -31.51 16.55 -2.20
C ALA A 84 -31.04 15.90 -3.52
N ARG A 85 -30.28 14.79 -3.41
CA ARG A 85 -29.81 14.04 -4.59
C ARG A 85 -30.95 13.34 -5.30
N TYR A 86 -31.88 12.70 -4.58
CA TYR A 86 -33.05 12.06 -5.12
C TYR A 86 -33.91 13.05 -5.93
N LYS A 87 -34.16 14.25 -5.40
CA LYS A 87 -34.90 15.30 -6.09
C LYS A 87 -34.18 15.80 -7.35
N ARG A 88 -32.84 15.95 -7.30
CA ARG A 88 -32.02 16.45 -8.41
C ARG A 88 -31.90 15.45 -9.55
N ASP A 89 -31.72 14.17 -9.23
CA ASP A 89 -31.27 13.15 -10.18
C ASP A 89 -32.41 12.30 -10.78
N GLY A 90 -33.65 12.81 -10.75
CA GLY A 90 -34.79 12.23 -11.44
C GLY A 90 -35.75 11.44 -10.57
N ARG A 91 -35.63 11.53 -9.25
CA ARG A 91 -36.55 10.90 -8.27
C ARG A 91 -36.72 9.39 -8.51
N SER A 92 -37.97 8.90 -8.65
CA SER A 92 -38.25 7.49 -8.87
C SER A 92 -37.68 6.91 -10.17
N THR A 93 -37.32 7.74 -11.16
CA THR A 93 -36.69 7.31 -12.41
C THR A 93 -35.18 7.11 -12.31
N SER A 94 -34.54 7.54 -11.22
CA SER A 94 -33.11 7.40 -11.01
C SER A 94 -32.73 5.98 -10.58
N ASN A 95 -31.48 5.57 -10.88
CA ASN A 95 -30.89 4.32 -10.40
C ASN A 95 -30.10 4.51 -9.10
N LEU A 96 -30.52 5.48 -8.24
CA LEU A 96 -29.85 5.76 -6.98
C LEU A 96 -30.24 4.75 -5.90
N GLN A 97 -29.27 4.33 -5.09
CA GLN A 97 -29.44 3.63 -3.83
C GLN A 97 -28.73 4.42 -2.72
N PHE A 98 -29.21 4.32 -1.50
CA PHE A 98 -28.68 5.06 -0.35
C PHE A 98 -28.28 4.08 0.76
N PHE A 99 -27.01 4.11 1.14
CA PHE A 99 -26.49 3.18 2.14
C PHE A 99 -25.90 3.93 3.32
N LEU A 100 -26.30 3.54 4.52
CA LEU A 100 -25.69 4.00 5.75
C LEU A 100 -24.87 2.87 6.37
N PHE A 101 -23.57 3.04 6.46
CA PHE A 101 -22.71 2.15 7.25
C PHE A 101 -22.43 2.79 8.59
N THR A 102 -22.74 2.09 9.66
CA THR A 102 -22.50 2.58 11.01
C THR A 102 -21.93 1.49 11.91
N THR A 103 -20.95 1.88 12.75
CA THR A 103 -20.42 0.99 13.80
C THR A 103 -21.32 0.92 15.02
N ALA A 104 -22.41 1.71 15.06
CA ALA A 104 -23.43 1.65 16.10
C ALA A 104 -24.44 0.54 15.84
N THR A 105 -25.13 0.09 16.88
CA THR A 105 -26.23 -0.88 16.79
C THR A 105 -27.54 -0.17 16.57
N VAL A 106 -28.40 -0.70 15.69
CA VAL A 106 -29.80 -0.25 15.53
C VAL A 106 -30.67 -1.02 16.52
N PRO A 107 -31.34 -0.35 17.48
CA PRO A 107 -32.22 -0.99 18.45
C PRO A 107 -33.45 -1.58 17.79
N SER A 108 -33.93 -2.73 18.30
CA SER A 108 -35.07 -3.45 17.75
C SER A 108 -36.43 -2.70 17.86
N ASP A 109 -36.50 -1.71 18.72
CA ASP A 109 -37.69 -0.88 18.99
C ASP A 109 -37.76 0.39 18.11
N THR A 110 -36.87 0.51 17.08
CA THR A 110 -36.81 1.66 16.17
C THR A 110 -37.33 1.30 14.77
N PHE A 111 -37.84 2.29 14.01
CA PHE A 111 -38.25 2.07 12.63
C PHE A 111 -37.06 1.76 11.75
N LEU A 112 -35.83 2.15 12.13
CA LEU A 112 -34.59 1.90 11.38
C LEU A 112 -34.35 0.42 11.19
N THR A 113 -34.90 -0.48 12.03
CA THR A 113 -34.83 -1.93 11.83
C THR A 113 -35.46 -2.39 10.51
N HIS A 114 -36.44 -1.65 10.01
CA HIS A 114 -37.06 -1.92 8.73
C HIS A 114 -36.19 -1.48 7.53
N LEU A 115 -35.17 -0.67 7.78
CA LEU A 115 -34.19 -0.20 6.80
C LEU A 115 -32.89 -1.02 6.84
N LEU A 116 -32.74 -1.96 7.78
CA LEU A 116 -31.57 -2.83 7.84
C LEU A 116 -31.42 -3.65 6.58
N PHE A 117 -30.19 -3.76 6.08
CA PHE A 117 -29.88 -4.58 4.92
C PHE A 117 -30.29 -6.04 5.14
N GLY A 118 -30.95 -6.64 4.16
CA GLY A 118 -31.49 -8.00 4.29
C GLY A 118 -32.84 -8.09 5.00
N SER A 119 -33.39 -6.99 5.51
CA SER A 119 -34.76 -6.98 6.02
C SER A 119 -35.74 -7.31 4.92
N PRO A 120 -36.66 -8.28 5.13
CA PRO A 120 -37.55 -8.70 4.06
C PRO A 120 -38.47 -7.56 3.64
N THR A 121 -38.44 -7.19 2.36
CA THR A 121 -39.27 -6.14 1.78
C THR A 121 -40.57 -6.76 1.29
N THR A 122 -41.68 -6.45 1.96
CA THR A 122 -43.03 -6.78 1.48
C THR A 122 -43.81 -5.50 1.28
N SER A 123 -44.81 -5.46 0.39
CA SER A 123 -45.62 -4.26 0.14
C SER A 123 -46.23 -3.69 1.45
N ARG A 124 -46.61 -4.55 2.39
CA ARG A 124 -47.09 -4.14 3.71
C ARG A 124 -45.99 -3.44 4.53
N LYS A 125 -44.73 -3.82 4.37
CA LYS A 125 -43.59 -3.21 5.11
C LYS A 125 -43.21 -1.84 4.57
N VAL A 126 -43.43 -1.57 3.29
CA VAL A 126 -43.19 -0.25 2.68
C VAL A 126 -44.12 0.79 3.31
N THR A 127 -45.40 0.47 3.40
CA THR A 127 -46.38 1.36 4.08
C THR A 127 -46.01 1.59 5.56
N ILE A 128 -45.61 0.53 6.26
CA ILE A 128 -45.18 0.63 7.68
C ILE A 128 -43.92 1.51 7.78
N ARG A 129 -42.91 1.36 6.89
CA ARG A 129 -41.71 2.23 6.88
C ARG A 129 -42.12 3.71 6.78
N TYR A 130 -43.02 4.04 5.86
CA TYR A 130 -43.47 5.41 5.65
C TYR A 130 -44.20 5.95 6.89
N GLU A 131 -45.18 5.21 7.44
CA GLU A 131 -45.95 5.61 8.63
C GLU A 131 -45.02 5.86 9.83
N MET A 132 -44.08 4.94 10.09
CA MET A 132 -43.14 5.05 11.22
C MET A 132 -42.11 6.17 11.01
N ALA A 133 -41.62 6.40 9.79
CA ALA A 133 -40.74 7.51 9.50
C ALA A 133 -41.43 8.85 9.69
N ASN A 134 -42.66 8.98 9.23
CA ASN A 134 -43.48 10.17 9.40
C ASN A 134 -43.79 10.43 10.88
N ASP A 135 -44.12 9.40 11.65
CA ASP A 135 -44.32 9.48 13.10
C ASP A 135 -43.04 9.92 13.82
N ALA A 136 -41.89 9.40 13.47
CA ALA A 136 -40.60 9.82 14.03
C ALA A 136 -40.30 11.31 13.71
N LEU A 137 -40.55 11.76 12.50
CA LEU A 137 -40.37 13.16 12.10
C LEU A 137 -41.31 14.10 12.91
N THR A 138 -42.59 13.72 13.10
CA THR A 138 -43.56 14.54 13.84
C THR A 138 -43.29 14.58 15.34
N ARG A 139 -42.69 13.55 15.92
CA ARG A 139 -42.31 13.49 17.35
C ARG A 139 -41.07 14.30 17.68
N SER A 140 -40.29 14.71 16.67
CA SER A 140 -39.04 15.42 16.91
C SER A 140 -39.25 16.85 17.38
N SER A 141 -38.53 17.25 18.43
CA SER A 141 -38.39 18.66 18.86
C SER A 141 -37.18 19.37 18.24
N SER A 142 -36.37 18.67 17.46
CA SER A 142 -35.19 19.22 16.82
C SER A 142 -35.57 20.05 15.61
N LYS A 143 -35.23 21.34 15.62
CA LYS A 143 -35.47 22.25 14.47
C LYS A 143 -34.80 21.71 13.20
N TYR A 144 -33.67 21.03 13.33
CA TYR A 144 -32.98 20.42 12.21
C TYR A 144 -33.77 19.28 11.59
N ILE A 145 -34.32 18.36 12.42
CA ILE A 145 -35.13 17.23 11.91
C ILE A 145 -36.45 17.76 11.34
N LEU A 146 -37.08 18.77 11.97
CA LEU A 146 -38.29 19.38 11.45
C LEU A 146 -38.09 20.02 10.07
N SER A 147 -36.93 20.68 9.81
CA SER A 147 -36.65 21.19 8.48
C SER A 147 -36.53 20.09 7.40
N ILE A 148 -36.06 18.91 7.80
CA ILE A 148 -36.01 17.74 6.89
C ILE A 148 -37.41 17.18 6.64
N ALA A 149 -38.26 17.19 7.65
CA ALA A 149 -39.68 16.81 7.51
C ALA A 149 -40.39 17.71 6.49
N GLU A 150 -40.15 19.02 6.49
CA GLU A 150 -40.68 19.94 5.48
C GLU A 150 -40.19 19.55 4.08
N GLU A 151 -38.89 19.34 3.90
CA GLU A 151 -38.30 18.94 2.63
C GLU A 151 -38.82 17.57 2.13
N PHE A 152 -39.06 16.60 3.05
CA PHE A 152 -39.62 15.29 2.77
C PHE A 152 -41.10 15.37 2.36
N ASN A 153 -41.85 16.27 2.98
CA ASN A 153 -43.28 16.50 2.69
C ASN A 153 -43.53 17.18 1.32
N GLU A 154 -42.52 17.69 0.65
CA GLU A 154 -42.63 18.12 -0.74
C GLU A 154 -42.75 16.96 -1.76
N LEU A 155 -42.46 15.72 -1.36
CA LEU A 155 -42.61 14.54 -2.17
C LEU A 155 -44.06 14.02 -2.15
N SER A 156 -44.51 13.39 -3.25
CA SER A 156 -45.75 12.62 -3.23
C SER A 156 -45.63 11.40 -2.31
N GLU A 157 -46.75 10.79 -1.95
CA GLU A 157 -46.71 9.58 -1.11
C GLU A 157 -45.99 8.42 -1.77
N GLU A 158 -46.16 8.25 -3.09
CA GLU A 158 -45.43 7.24 -3.86
C GLU A 158 -43.94 7.54 -3.90
N GLU A 159 -43.53 8.81 -4.06
CA GLU A 159 -42.12 9.23 -4.03
C GLU A 159 -41.49 9.04 -2.65
N LYS A 160 -42.23 9.29 -1.56
CA LYS A 160 -41.74 9.05 -0.19
C LYS A 160 -41.49 7.56 0.05
N GLN A 161 -42.39 6.70 -0.44
CA GLN A 161 -42.23 5.26 -0.32
C GLN A 161 -41.04 4.77 -1.15
N ASP A 162 -40.93 5.17 -2.40
CA ASP A 162 -39.78 4.84 -3.28
C ASP A 162 -38.44 5.31 -2.68
N PHE A 163 -38.40 6.53 -2.16
CA PHE A 163 -37.20 7.06 -1.52
C PHE A 163 -36.76 6.22 -0.30
N LEU A 164 -37.70 5.85 0.57
CA LEU A 164 -37.40 5.02 1.76
C LEU A 164 -37.01 3.58 1.38
N GLU A 165 -37.55 3.04 0.28
CA GLU A 165 -37.18 1.71 -0.22
C GLU A 165 -35.73 1.64 -0.70
N ARG A 166 -35.18 2.77 -1.17
CA ARG A 166 -33.81 2.88 -1.65
C ARG A 166 -32.78 2.97 -0.51
N ILE A 167 -33.22 3.13 0.74
CA ILE A 167 -32.34 3.25 1.90
C ILE A 167 -32.07 1.87 2.49
N SER A 168 -30.80 1.54 2.67
CA SER A 168 -30.35 0.36 3.42
C SER A 168 -29.33 0.76 4.49
N ILE A 169 -29.51 0.24 5.69
CA ILE A 169 -28.60 0.46 6.84
C ILE A 169 -27.80 -0.81 7.07
N PHE A 170 -26.50 -0.67 7.16
CA PHE A 170 -25.53 -1.68 7.57
C PHE A 170 -25.02 -1.27 8.96
N ASP A 171 -25.69 -1.73 9.99
CA ASP A 171 -25.28 -1.51 11.38
C ASP A 171 -24.17 -2.50 11.80
N GLU A 172 -23.59 -2.30 12.97
CA GLU A 172 -22.48 -3.11 13.46
C GLU A 172 -21.35 -3.30 12.43
N SER A 173 -21.20 -2.30 11.54
CA SER A 173 -20.15 -2.31 10.53
C SER A 173 -18.76 -2.39 11.18
N PRO A 174 -17.77 -3.04 10.52
CA PRO A 174 -16.44 -3.19 11.07
C PRO A 174 -15.83 -1.88 11.53
N ARG A 175 -15.20 -1.89 12.68
CA ARG A 175 -14.48 -0.72 13.18
C ARG A 175 -13.20 -0.52 12.40
N ILE A 176 -12.63 0.67 12.46
CA ILE A 176 -11.42 1.02 11.72
C ILE A 176 -10.24 0.06 12.00
N ASP A 177 -10.17 -0.46 13.24
CA ASP A 177 -9.10 -1.37 13.67
C ASP A 177 -9.33 -2.83 13.22
N ASP A 178 -10.59 -3.20 12.93
CA ASP A 178 -10.96 -4.55 12.51
C ASP A 178 -10.76 -4.76 11.00
N ILE A 179 -10.86 -3.71 10.20
CA ILE A 179 -10.80 -3.77 8.73
C ILE A 179 -9.51 -4.44 8.22
N PRO A 180 -8.31 -4.13 8.73
CA PRO A 180 -7.08 -4.79 8.29
C PRO A 180 -7.12 -6.32 8.47
N ALA A 181 -7.60 -6.79 9.63
CA ALA A 181 -7.71 -8.21 9.90
C ALA A 181 -8.71 -8.89 8.97
N LEU A 182 -9.87 -8.28 8.72
CA LEU A 182 -10.88 -8.78 7.78
C LEU A 182 -10.32 -8.91 6.37
N ILE A 183 -9.59 -7.91 5.87
CA ILE A 183 -8.98 -7.96 4.53
C ILE A 183 -7.96 -9.10 4.48
N MET A 184 -7.06 -9.20 5.45
CA MET A 184 -6.05 -10.25 5.49
C MET A 184 -6.65 -11.65 5.55
N ASP A 185 -7.71 -11.85 6.32
CA ASP A 185 -8.30 -13.16 6.54
C ASP A 185 -9.24 -13.61 5.41
N GLN A 186 -9.90 -12.68 4.74
CA GLN A 186 -10.87 -13.02 3.70
C GLN A 186 -10.28 -12.96 2.29
N TYR A 187 -9.44 -11.96 1.99
CA TYR A 187 -8.97 -11.66 0.64
C TYR A 187 -7.49 -11.99 0.38
N MET A 188 -6.69 -12.29 1.44
CA MET A 188 -5.29 -12.66 1.29
C MET A 188 -5.02 -14.13 1.64
N ARG A 189 -5.98 -15.03 1.43
CA ARG A 189 -5.84 -16.45 1.78
C ARG A 189 -4.77 -17.18 0.99
N THR A 190 -4.49 -16.75 -0.22
CA THR A 190 -3.42 -17.28 -1.08
C THR A 190 -2.04 -16.79 -0.69
N VAL A 191 -1.95 -15.70 0.09
CA VAL A 191 -0.71 -15.18 0.67
C VAL A 191 -0.36 -15.99 1.91
N ARG A 192 0.90 -16.38 2.08
CA ARG A 192 1.39 -17.05 3.29
C ARG A 192 1.12 -16.17 4.52
N ARG A 193 0.71 -16.78 5.63
CA ARG A 193 0.24 -16.07 6.83
C ARG A 193 1.24 -15.05 7.35
N GLU A 194 2.52 -15.41 7.37
CA GLU A 194 3.63 -14.55 7.82
C GLU A 194 3.78 -13.29 6.99
N TYR A 195 3.37 -13.28 5.72
CA TYR A 195 3.54 -12.15 4.81
C TYR A 195 2.28 -11.30 4.62
N ARG A 196 1.10 -11.75 5.11
CA ARG A 196 -0.17 -11.04 4.92
C ARG A 196 -0.12 -9.60 5.43
N LYS A 197 0.51 -9.38 6.59
CA LYS A 197 0.65 -8.03 7.17
C LYS A 197 1.48 -7.11 6.26
N SER A 198 2.61 -7.59 5.74
CA SER A 198 3.47 -6.81 4.85
C SER A 198 2.77 -6.50 3.52
N VAL A 199 2.09 -7.49 2.94
CA VAL A 199 1.30 -7.31 1.71
C VAL A 199 0.15 -6.31 1.94
N PHE A 200 -0.57 -6.43 3.07
CA PHE A 200 -1.63 -5.49 3.43
C PHE A 200 -1.11 -4.06 3.58
N GLN A 201 -0.02 -3.85 4.31
CA GLN A 201 0.56 -2.51 4.49
C GLN A 201 0.97 -1.86 3.16
N ARG A 202 1.46 -2.63 2.20
CA ARG A 202 1.78 -2.13 0.87
C ARG A 202 0.52 -1.81 0.06
N LEU A 203 -0.50 -2.66 0.14
CA LEU A 203 -1.79 -2.41 -0.50
C LEU A 203 -2.46 -1.16 0.07
N GLU A 204 -2.50 -1.02 1.40
CA GLU A 204 -3.06 0.15 2.09
C GLU A 204 -2.30 1.44 1.75
N GLY A 205 -0.96 1.39 1.67
CA GLY A 205 -0.14 2.52 1.25
C GLY A 205 -0.44 2.96 -0.18
N TRP A 206 -0.46 2.01 -1.13
CA TRP A 206 -0.83 2.30 -2.51
C TRP A 206 -2.26 2.85 -2.63
N TRP A 207 -3.20 2.24 -1.92
CA TRP A 207 -4.61 2.67 -1.90
C TRP A 207 -4.76 4.10 -1.37
N THR A 208 -4.07 4.41 -0.28
CA THR A 208 -4.08 5.76 0.30
C THR A 208 -3.54 6.78 -0.69
N ASP A 209 -2.44 6.48 -1.40
CA ASP A 209 -1.89 7.35 -2.43
C ASP A 209 -2.86 7.54 -3.61
N ALA A 210 -3.58 6.49 -4.02
CA ALA A 210 -4.59 6.55 -5.07
C ALA A 210 -5.76 7.47 -4.66
N VAL A 211 -6.25 7.33 -3.43
CA VAL A 211 -7.30 8.20 -2.87
C VAL A 211 -6.84 9.66 -2.76
N ILE A 212 -5.62 9.91 -2.28
CA ILE A 212 -5.06 11.27 -2.22
C ILE A 212 -5.04 11.91 -3.62
N LYS A 213 -4.61 11.17 -4.65
CA LYS A 213 -4.64 11.65 -6.03
C LYS A 213 -6.05 11.99 -6.48
N GLN A 214 -7.02 11.08 -6.22
CA GLN A 214 -8.42 11.34 -6.55
C GLN A 214 -8.94 12.62 -5.89
N LEU A 215 -8.61 12.86 -4.62
CA LEU A 215 -9.07 14.04 -3.89
C LEU A 215 -8.35 15.35 -4.29
N THR A 216 -7.15 15.28 -4.85
CA THR A 216 -6.33 16.45 -5.18
C THR A 216 -6.34 16.82 -6.66
N GLU A 217 -6.78 15.95 -7.54
CA GLU A 217 -6.81 16.22 -8.99
C GLU A 217 -8.03 17.06 -9.39
N THR A 218 -7.83 17.96 -10.33
CA THR A 218 -8.91 18.83 -10.87
C THR A 218 -9.98 18.03 -11.64
N ASN A 219 -9.60 16.88 -12.18
CA ASN A 219 -10.50 15.94 -12.87
C ASN A 219 -10.25 14.52 -12.34
N PRO A 220 -10.78 14.21 -11.17
CA PRO A 220 -10.48 12.96 -10.47
C PRO A 220 -11.01 11.75 -11.24
N LYS A 221 -10.15 10.72 -11.35
CA LYS A 221 -10.56 9.42 -11.90
C LYS A 221 -11.24 8.60 -10.82
N GLU A 222 -12.25 7.85 -11.22
CA GLU A 222 -12.83 6.81 -10.39
C GLU A 222 -11.80 5.69 -10.16
N LEU A 223 -11.83 5.08 -8.98
CA LEU A 223 -10.97 3.95 -8.63
C LEU A 223 -11.78 2.66 -8.73
N PHE A 224 -11.27 1.68 -9.48
CA PHE A 224 -11.99 0.45 -9.76
C PHE A 224 -11.52 -0.72 -8.89
N GLY A 225 -12.44 -1.67 -8.64
CA GLY A 225 -12.12 -2.89 -7.90
C GLY A 225 -11.02 -3.72 -8.55
N TYR A 226 -10.97 -3.81 -9.90
CA TYR A 226 -9.90 -4.52 -10.60
C TYR A 226 -8.51 -3.92 -10.34
N GLU A 227 -8.38 -2.59 -10.16
CA GLU A 227 -7.10 -1.98 -9.82
C GLU A 227 -6.59 -2.44 -8.44
N VAL A 228 -7.53 -2.63 -7.50
CA VAL A 228 -7.21 -3.19 -6.16
C VAL A 228 -6.78 -4.65 -6.27
N SER A 229 -7.51 -5.46 -7.05
CA SER A 229 -7.19 -6.88 -7.28
C SER A 229 -5.82 -7.04 -7.96
N ASP A 230 -5.55 -6.26 -8.99
CA ASP A 230 -4.27 -6.28 -9.71
C ASP A 230 -3.09 -5.91 -8.79
N MET A 231 -3.26 -4.88 -7.97
CA MET A 231 -2.22 -4.46 -7.02
C MET A 231 -2.03 -5.46 -5.89
N LEU A 232 -3.11 -6.07 -5.38
CA LEU A 232 -3.01 -7.14 -4.39
C LEU A 232 -2.25 -8.34 -4.96
N SER A 233 -2.60 -8.77 -6.18
CA SER A 233 -1.92 -9.86 -6.88
C SER A 233 -0.44 -9.56 -7.09
N LYS A 234 -0.12 -8.35 -7.56
CA LYS A 234 1.25 -7.90 -7.75
C LYS A 234 2.06 -7.94 -6.44
N PHE A 235 1.51 -7.41 -5.35
CA PHE A 235 2.20 -7.41 -4.07
C PHE A 235 2.33 -8.82 -3.48
N ALA A 236 1.31 -9.68 -3.63
CA ALA A 236 1.39 -11.07 -3.20
C ALA A 236 2.51 -11.84 -3.93
N ASP A 237 2.67 -11.58 -5.23
CA ASP A 237 3.68 -12.21 -6.07
C ASP A 237 5.13 -11.85 -5.67
N GLU A 238 5.33 -10.68 -5.07
CA GLU A 238 6.64 -10.27 -4.56
C GLU A 238 7.08 -11.04 -3.29
N TYR A 239 6.16 -11.73 -2.61
CA TYR A 239 6.41 -12.53 -1.40
C TYR A 239 6.34 -14.04 -1.66
N THR A 240 6.64 -14.48 -2.89
CA THR A 240 6.75 -15.91 -3.23
C THR A 240 8.15 -16.44 -2.91
N GLU A 241 8.31 -17.78 -2.94
CA GLU A 241 9.62 -18.42 -2.69
C GLU A 241 10.71 -18.00 -3.66
N GLU A 242 10.33 -17.71 -4.90
CA GLU A 242 11.26 -17.33 -5.97
C GLU A 242 11.50 -15.83 -6.07
N ASN A 243 10.86 -15.02 -5.22
CA ASN A 243 10.90 -13.57 -5.30
C ASN A 243 11.15 -12.91 -3.93
N LEU A 244 11.56 -11.67 -3.95
CA LEU A 244 11.71 -10.79 -2.79
C LEU A 244 11.26 -9.38 -3.18
N PRO A 245 10.58 -8.63 -2.29
CA PRO A 245 10.10 -7.29 -2.60
C PRO A 245 11.27 -6.32 -2.82
N ILE A 246 11.17 -5.50 -3.87
CA ILE A 246 12.14 -4.48 -4.24
C ILE A 246 11.64 -3.11 -3.78
N THR A 247 12.32 -2.51 -2.81
CA THR A 247 11.88 -1.26 -2.16
C THR A 247 12.90 -0.13 -2.25
N PHE A 248 14.16 -0.41 -2.65
CA PHE A 248 15.25 0.57 -2.71
C PHE A 248 15.65 1.03 -4.12
N LEU A 249 14.94 0.63 -5.18
CA LEU A 249 15.27 0.96 -6.58
C LEU A 249 15.42 2.48 -6.82
N LYS A 250 14.57 3.30 -6.21
CA LYS A 250 14.58 4.76 -6.37
C LYS A 250 15.20 5.50 -5.19
N LYS A 251 15.81 4.79 -4.25
CA LYS A 251 16.41 5.42 -3.06
C LYS A 251 17.85 5.84 -3.33
N THR A 252 18.25 6.92 -2.67
CA THR A 252 19.62 7.47 -2.67
C THR A 252 20.08 7.61 -1.23
N PRO A 253 21.42 7.57 -0.96
CA PRO A 253 21.94 7.82 0.37
C PRO A 253 21.48 9.19 0.91
N PRO A 254 21.00 9.27 2.18
CA PRO A 254 20.50 10.53 2.74
C PRO A 254 21.58 11.64 2.81
N SER A 255 22.84 11.27 2.98
CA SER A 255 23.99 12.19 3.03
C SER A 255 24.51 12.61 1.65
N GLY A 256 23.88 12.14 0.57
CA GLY A 256 24.47 12.26 -0.77
C GLY A 256 25.63 11.28 -0.99
N ILE A 257 26.31 11.43 -2.14
CA ILE A 257 27.49 10.62 -2.49
C ILE A 257 28.68 11.56 -2.67
N ASP A 258 29.68 11.41 -1.82
CA ASP A 258 31.00 12.06 -1.94
C ASP A 258 32.03 10.98 -2.28
N VAL A 259 32.38 10.91 -3.56
CA VAL A 259 33.33 9.89 -4.04
C VAL A 259 34.71 10.05 -3.43
N ASP A 260 35.16 11.30 -3.20
CA ASP A 260 36.53 11.56 -2.73
C ASP A 260 36.70 11.30 -1.24
N ALA A 261 35.68 11.59 -0.45
CA ALA A 261 35.69 11.37 0.99
C ALA A 261 35.29 9.94 1.42
N ASP A 262 34.86 9.09 0.49
CA ASP A 262 34.38 7.74 0.83
C ASP A 262 35.53 6.82 1.32
N PRO A 263 35.51 6.35 2.60
CA PRO A 263 36.60 5.58 3.18
C PRO A 263 36.50 4.08 2.93
N ARG A 264 35.43 3.60 2.28
CA ARG A 264 35.16 2.18 2.12
C ARG A 264 36.24 1.48 1.28
N LEU A 265 36.53 0.23 1.67
CA LEU A 265 37.58 -0.55 1.04
C LEU A 265 37.31 -0.80 -0.45
N PHE A 266 36.04 -1.11 -0.82
CA PHE A 266 35.70 -1.34 -2.22
C PHE A 266 35.91 -0.09 -3.07
N VAL A 267 35.68 1.12 -2.55
CA VAL A 267 35.92 2.38 -3.28
C VAL A 267 37.39 2.56 -3.56
N ARG A 268 38.27 2.26 -2.57
CA ARG A 268 39.71 2.27 -2.77
C ARG A 268 40.16 1.27 -3.85
N GLN A 269 39.56 0.08 -3.83
CA GLN A 269 39.83 -0.92 -4.89
C GLN A 269 39.46 -0.42 -6.29
N LEU A 270 38.33 0.30 -6.44
CA LEU A 270 37.91 0.84 -7.74
C LEU A 270 38.82 1.95 -8.22
N ARG A 271 39.36 2.79 -7.33
CA ARG A 271 40.41 3.78 -7.67
C ARG A 271 41.68 3.10 -8.10
N GLU A 272 42.11 2.03 -7.42
CA GLU A 272 43.33 1.28 -7.70
C GLU A 272 43.34 0.70 -9.14
N ILE A 273 42.18 0.30 -9.66
CA ILE A 273 42.04 -0.16 -11.04
C ILE A 273 41.73 0.97 -12.04
N GLY A 274 41.77 2.23 -11.59
CA GLY A 274 41.69 3.41 -12.47
C GLY A 274 40.27 3.73 -12.98
N LEU A 275 39.20 3.42 -12.21
CA LEU A 275 37.86 3.78 -12.63
C LEU A 275 37.59 5.28 -12.46
N SER A 276 36.79 5.85 -13.35
CA SER A 276 36.34 7.24 -13.27
C SER A 276 35.40 7.48 -12.09
N SER A 277 35.36 8.72 -11.60
CA SER A 277 34.48 9.13 -10.47
C SER A 277 33.01 8.80 -10.71
N GLY A 278 32.47 8.98 -11.92
CA GLY A 278 31.08 8.64 -12.23
C GLY A 278 30.77 7.14 -12.14
N ARG A 279 31.75 6.27 -12.45
CA ARG A 279 31.60 4.81 -12.27
C ARG A 279 31.66 4.43 -10.79
N ILE A 280 32.51 5.09 -10.00
CA ILE A 280 32.61 4.88 -8.56
C ILE A 280 31.33 5.38 -7.87
N GLU A 281 30.80 6.52 -8.29
CA GLU A 281 29.51 7.03 -7.78
C GLU A 281 28.37 6.02 -8.01
N SER A 282 28.28 5.44 -9.22
CA SER A 282 27.31 4.38 -9.53
C SER A 282 27.51 3.14 -8.64
N ALA A 283 28.75 2.75 -8.38
CA ALA A 283 29.09 1.62 -7.51
C ALA A 283 28.68 1.89 -6.03
N ILE A 284 28.87 3.11 -5.55
CA ILE A 284 28.45 3.54 -4.22
C ILE A 284 26.93 3.49 -4.09
N LEU A 285 26.21 3.90 -5.13
CA LEU A 285 24.75 3.84 -5.18
C LEU A 285 24.24 2.40 -5.18
N ASP A 286 24.83 1.53 -5.98
CA ASP A 286 24.48 0.10 -6.03
C ASP A 286 24.80 -0.60 -4.69
N TYR A 287 25.94 -0.29 -4.07
CA TYR A 287 26.28 -0.77 -2.72
C TYR A 287 25.20 -0.38 -1.70
N TYR A 288 24.85 0.91 -1.64
CA TYR A 288 23.84 1.43 -0.70
C TYR A 288 22.50 0.73 -0.87
N ARG A 289 22.02 0.65 -2.11
CA ARG A 289 20.73 0.03 -2.41
C ARG A 289 20.72 -1.46 -2.06
N ALA A 290 21.77 -2.20 -2.41
CA ALA A 290 21.85 -3.63 -2.09
C ALA A 290 21.96 -3.88 -0.59
N PHE A 291 22.75 -3.08 0.12
CA PHE A 291 22.93 -3.20 1.56
C PHE A 291 21.62 -2.96 2.32
N GLU A 292 20.94 -1.86 2.00
CA GLU A 292 19.66 -1.50 2.62
C GLU A 292 18.55 -2.49 2.24
N GLN A 293 18.54 -2.95 0.98
CA GLN A 293 17.56 -3.93 0.52
C GLN A 293 17.71 -5.27 1.26
N ARG A 294 18.93 -5.79 1.37
CA ARG A 294 19.22 -7.02 2.11
C ARG A 294 18.88 -6.86 3.61
N SER A 295 19.21 -5.72 4.19
CA SER A 295 18.86 -5.37 5.57
C SER A 295 17.35 -5.31 5.78
N SER A 296 16.58 -4.80 4.81
CA SER A 296 15.12 -4.79 4.84
C SER A 296 14.55 -6.21 4.82
N TRP A 297 15.02 -7.05 3.90
CA TRP A 297 14.60 -8.44 3.83
C TRP A 297 14.87 -9.21 5.12
N ALA A 298 16.03 -8.99 5.74
CA ALA A 298 16.37 -9.61 7.02
C ALA A 298 15.45 -9.14 8.16
N ARG A 299 15.19 -7.83 8.26
CA ARG A 299 14.29 -7.26 9.28
C ARG A 299 12.84 -7.75 9.13
N GLU A 300 12.41 -8.00 7.90
CA GLU A 300 11.07 -8.48 7.59
C GLU A 300 10.96 -10.03 7.63
N ASN A 301 12.04 -10.73 8.01
CA ASN A 301 12.14 -12.19 8.06
C ASN A 301 11.78 -12.87 6.71
N LEU A 302 12.18 -12.27 5.59
CA LEU A 302 11.90 -12.78 4.25
C LEU A 302 12.96 -13.77 3.77
N LEU A 303 14.14 -13.75 4.39
CA LEU A 303 15.27 -14.60 4.04
C LEU A 303 15.24 -15.92 4.82
N ILE A 304 15.62 -17.00 4.15
CA ILE A 304 15.83 -18.30 4.78
C ILE A 304 17.19 -18.28 5.50
N SER A 305 17.32 -19.01 6.60
CA SER A 305 18.60 -19.10 7.32
C SER A 305 19.71 -19.63 6.40
N GLY A 306 20.82 -18.90 6.34
CA GLY A 306 21.97 -19.23 5.47
C GLY A 306 21.83 -18.78 4.01
N GLU A 307 20.67 -18.25 3.58
CA GLU A 307 20.43 -17.88 2.17
C GLU A 307 21.37 -16.79 1.65
N VAL A 308 21.69 -15.81 2.49
CA VAL A 308 22.61 -14.73 2.13
C VAL A 308 24.03 -15.26 2.00
N GLU A 309 24.46 -16.08 2.92
CA GLU A 309 25.77 -16.72 2.94
C GLU A 309 25.96 -17.62 1.72
N GLU A 310 24.99 -18.45 1.39
CA GLU A 310 25.01 -19.31 0.18
C GLU A 310 25.03 -18.47 -1.09
N TYR A 311 24.30 -17.37 -1.12
CA TYR A 311 24.32 -16.44 -2.23
C TYR A 311 25.68 -15.79 -2.41
N GLU A 312 26.29 -15.33 -1.32
CA GLU A 312 27.64 -14.74 -1.32
C GLU A 312 28.71 -15.74 -1.72
N ASP A 313 28.58 -17.00 -1.30
CA ASP A 313 29.48 -18.10 -1.69
C ASP A 313 29.42 -18.35 -3.20
N ARG A 314 28.23 -18.41 -3.80
CA ARG A 314 28.05 -18.52 -5.25
C ARG A 314 28.71 -17.38 -6.00
N LEU A 315 28.52 -16.13 -5.56
CA LEU A 315 29.15 -14.96 -6.18
C LEU A 315 30.67 -15.01 -6.10
N THR A 316 31.20 -15.41 -4.95
CA THR A 316 32.65 -15.52 -4.71
C THR A 316 33.26 -16.64 -5.55
N ASP A 317 32.58 -17.77 -5.70
CA ASP A 317 33.03 -18.90 -6.51
C ASP A 317 33.11 -18.52 -7.99
N GLU A 318 32.04 -17.93 -8.55
CA GLU A 318 32.03 -17.48 -9.93
C GLU A 318 33.05 -16.37 -10.21
N TRP A 319 33.18 -15.41 -9.26
CA TRP A 319 34.25 -14.42 -9.34
C TRP A 319 35.65 -15.07 -9.37
N SER A 320 35.89 -16.08 -8.53
CA SER A 320 37.15 -16.77 -8.46
C SER A 320 37.51 -17.50 -9.78
N ARG A 321 36.49 -18.15 -10.39
CA ARG A 321 36.64 -18.80 -11.70
C ARG A 321 37.00 -17.80 -12.78
N TYR A 322 36.25 -16.70 -12.91
CA TYR A 322 36.51 -15.71 -13.94
C TYR A 322 37.78 -14.92 -13.69
N LYS A 323 38.15 -14.67 -12.43
CA LYS A 323 39.45 -14.12 -12.07
C LYS A 323 40.60 -14.93 -12.62
N HIS A 324 40.56 -16.26 -12.55
CA HIS A 324 41.60 -17.11 -13.12
C HIS A 324 41.71 -16.88 -14.64
N VAL A 325 40.61 -16.85 -15.37
CA VAL A 325 40.59 -16.58 -16.81
C VAL A 325 41.24 -15.23 -17.15
N VAL A 326 40.95 -14.19 -16.40
CA VAL A 326 41.50 -12.84 -16.66
C VAL A 326 42.98 -12.75 -16.27
N PHE A 327 43.39 -13.42 -15.16
CA PHE A 327 44.73 -13.24 -14.60
C PHE A 327 45.75 -14.25 -15.13
N GLU A 328 45.31 -15.37 -15.69
CA GLU A 328 46.26 -16.36 -16.31
C GLU A 328 47.00 -15.81 -17.50
N THR A 329 46.50 -14.74 -18.13
CA THR A 329 47.15 -14.08 -19.27
C THR A 329 48.29 -13.13 -18.85
N LEU A 330 48.39 -12.83 -17.53
CA LEU A 330 49.35 -11.86 -17.00
C LEU A 330 50.72 -12.48 -16.76
N GLN A 331 51.79 -11.71 -17.10
CA GLN A 331 53.15 -12.08 -16.83
C GLN A 331 53.69 -11.41 -15.54
N PRO A 332 54.73 -11.97 -14.91
CA PRO A 332 55.29 -11.41 -13.68
C PRO A 332 55.83 -9.97 -13.82
N ASP A 333 56.24 -9.60 -15.00
CA ASP A 333 56.86 -8.31 -15.37
C ASP A 333 55.87 -7.34 -16.04
N ASP A 334 54.60 -7.67 -16.08
CA ASP A 334 53.58 -6.79 -16.64
C ASP A 334 53.52 -5.42 -15.92
N THR A 335 53.32 -4.40 -16.72
CA THR A 335 53.20 -3.01 -16.23
C THR A 335 52.00 -2.81 -15.34
N ASP A 336 52.05 -1.82 -14.44
CA ASP A 336 50.92 -1.47 -13.57
C ASP A 336 49.66 -1.12 -14.38
N GLU A 337 49.82 -0.53 -15.56
CA GLU A 337 48.71 -0.26 -16.48
C GLU A 337 48.05 -1.54 -17.02
N ALA A 338 48.83 -2.56 -17.35
CA ALA A 338 48.33 -3.87 -17.78
C ALA A 338 47.56 -4.54 -16.63
N LEU A 339 48.09 -4.50 -15.42
CA LEU A 339 47.44 -5.03 -14.22
C LEU A 339 46.11 -4.31 -13.89
N ARG A 340 46.09 -2.97 -13.99
CA ARG A 340 44.87 -2.17 -13.84
C ARG A 340 43.82 -2.51 -14.88
N ARG A 341 44.22 -2.67 -16.13
CA ARG A 341 43.35 -3.07 -17.26
C ARG A 341 42.71 -4.45 -16.99
N ALA A 342 43.51 -5.42 -16.56
CA ALA A 342 42.99 -6.74 -16.17
C ALA A 342 41.99 -6.64 -15.01
N GLY A 343 42.28 -5.84 -14.01
CA GLY A 343 41.35 -5.57 -12.92
C GLY A 343 40.04 -4.89 -13.36
N ALA A 344 40.12 -3.92 -14.26
CA ALA A 344 38.96 -3.28 -14.85
C ALA A 344 38.12 -4.26 -15.70
N ASN A 345 38.76 -5.21 -16.41
CA ASN A 345 38.04 -6.26 -17.15
C ASN A 345 37.27 -7.19 -16.20
N LEU A 346 37.91 -7.65 -15.14
CA LEU A 346 37.26 -8.48 -14.12
C LEU A 346 36.07 -7.74 -13.47
N TYR A 347 36.24 -6.46 -13.16
CA TYR A 347 35.16 -5.62 -12.63
C TYR A 347 34.02 -5.44 -13.65
N ASN A 348 34.33 -5.21 -14.92
CA ASN A 348 33.32 -5.07 -15.98
C ASN A 348 32.48 -6.34 -16.12
N TRP A 349 33.12 -7.50 -16.07
CA TRP A 349 32.41 -8.78 -16.08
C TRP A 349 31.40 -8.84 -14.89
N ALA A 350 31.85 -8.54 -13.66
CA ALA A 350 31.00 -8.58 -12.51
C ALA A 350 29.80 -7.60 -12.58
N GLN A 351 29.96 -6.46 -13.26
CA GLN A 351 28.93 -5.44 -13.37
C GLN A 351 27.95 -5.65 -14.53
N PHE A 352 28.40 -6.25 -15.65
CA PHE A 352 27.60 -6.23 -16.88
C PHE A 352 27.32 -7.62 -17.47
N GLU A 353 28.10 -8.64 -17.12
CA GLU A 353 27.92 -9.98 -17.68
C GLU A 353 27.21 -10.94 -16.73
N THR A 354 27.45 -10.84 -15.42
CA THR A 354 26.88 -11.73 -14.40
C THR A 354 25.35 -11.64 -14.30
N GLY A 355 24.76 -10.48 -14.58
CA GLY A 355 23.31 -10.27 -14.58
C GLY A 355 22.54 -11.11 -15.60
N LYS A 356 23.23 -11.67 -16.59
CA LYS A 356 22.65 -12.57 -17.60
C LYS A 356 22.41 -13.98 -17.05
N SER A 357 23.09 -14.37 -15.96
CA SER A 357 22.96 -15.69 -15.35
C SER A 357 21.91 -15.66 -14.23
N GLU A 358 20.87 -16.48 -14.36
CA GLU A 358 19.84 -16.63 -13.33
C GLU A 358 20.39 -17.29 -12.06
N SER A 359 21.38 -18.15 -12.18
CA SER A 359 22.00 -18.84 -11.05
C SER A 359 22.75 -17.90 -10.10
N LEU A 360 23.10 -16.69 -10.55
CA LEU A 360 23.77 -15.67 -9.74
C LEU A 360 22.79 -14.67 -9.08
N ARG A 361 21.50 -14.87 -9.23
CA ARG A 361 20.48 -14.13 -8.47
C ARG A 361 20.30 -14.75 -7.10
N ILE A 362 19.94 -13.93 -6.11
CA ILE A 362 19.60 -14.44 -4.78
C ILE A 362 18.38 -15.35 -4.84
N ARG A 363 17.36 -14.96 -5.62
CA ARG A 363 16.20 -15.77 -6.04
C ARG A 363 15.90 -15.51 -7.51
N ALA A 364 15.30 -16.47 -8.19
CA ALA A 364 15.13 -16.45 -9.65
C ALA A 364 14.45 -15.17 -10.17
N ARG A 365 13.46 -14.66 -9.46
CA ARG A 365 12.68 -13.47 -9.87
C ARG A 365 13.21 -12.14 -9.33
N VAL A 366 14.29 -12.13 -8.55
CA VAL A 366 14.99 -10.92 -8.13
C VAL A 366 15.92 -10.47 -9.25
N THR A 367 15.41 -9.67 -10.17
CA THR A 367 16.09 -9.28 -11.42
C THR A 367 16.77 -7.91 -11.36
N GLU A 368 16.58 -7.15 -10.27
CA GLU A 368 17.13 -5.80 -10.17
C GLU A 368 18.66 -5.79 -10.14
N PRO A 369 19.33 -5.16 -11.13
CA PRO A 369 20.77 -5.24 -11.30
C PRO A 369 21.57 -4.77 -10.09
N TYR A 370 21.08 -3.77 -9.35
CA TYR A 370 21.79 -3.24 -8.18
C TYR A 370 21.94 -4.26 -7.06
N VAL A 371 21.03 -5.25 -6.96
CA VAL A 371 21.12 -6.31 -5.94
C VAL A 371 22.39 -7.14 -6.16
N LEU A 372 22.61 -7.56 -7.40
CA LEU A 372 23.79 -8.35 -7.77
C LEU A 372 25.07 -7.51 -7.77
N ARG A 373 25.07 -6.35 -8.44
CA ARG A 373 26.21 -5.44 -8.53
C ARG A 373 26.66 -4.97 -7.16
N GLY A 374 25.72 -4.51 -6.34
CA GLY A 374 25.98 -4.06 -4.99
C GLY A 374 26.47 -5.17 -4.06
N SER A 375 26.03 -6.42 -4.28
CA SER A 375 26.54 -7.56 -3.52
C SER A 375 28.02 -7.81 -3.77
N PHE A 376 28.52 -7.66 -5.01
CA PHE A 376 29.95 -7.69 -5.28
C PHE A 376 30.71 -6.57 -4.54
N HIS A 377 30.13 -5.38 -4.43
CA HIS A 377 30.73 -4.29 -3.67
C HIS A 377 30.72 -4.57 -2.18
N ILE A 378 29.67 -5.18 -1.63
CA ILE A 378 29.62 -5.63 -0.23
C ILE A 378 30.73 -6.65 0.04
N LEU A 379 30.89 -7.65 -0.83
CA LEU A 379 31.96 -8.65 -0.74
C LEU A 379 33.36 -8.05 -0.85
N ALA A 380 33.51 -6.98 -1.62
CA ALA A 380 34.77 -6.25 -1.78
C ALA A 380 35.06 -5.31 -0.60
N ASP A 381 34.06 -5.03 0.26
CA ASP A 381 34.22 -4.14 1.44
C ASP A 381 34.47 -4.90 2.75
N VAL A 382 34.39 -6.22 2.74
CA VAL A 382 34.59 -7.07 3.93
C VAL A 382 35.99 -6.85 4.53
N LYS A 383 36.06 -6.57 5.83
CA LYS A 383 37.31 -6.37 6.57
C LYS A 383 37.55 -7.55 7.51
N PRO A 384 38.81 -7.90 7.83
CA PRO A 384 40.06 -7.31 7.34
C PRO A 384 40.48 -7.77 5.94
N LYS A 385 39.88 -8.85 5.43
CA LYS A 385 40.20 -9.42 4.12
C LYS A 385 38.93 -9.50 3.27
N PRO A 386 38.86 -8.77 2.13
CA PRO A 386 37.71 -8.84 1.24
C PRO A 386 37.56 -10.21 0.61
N ARG A 387 36.31 -10.63 0.35
CA ARG A 387 36.01 -11.90 -0.31
C ARG A 387 36.21 -11.83 -1.82
N VAL A 388 36.07 -10.64 -2.40
CA VAL A 388 36.38 -10.34 -3.81
C VAL A 388 37.28 -9.12 -3.91
N TYR A 389 38.14 -9.08 -4.93
CA TYR A 389 39.02 -7.94 -5.22
C TYR A 389 39.28 -7.85 -6.71
N TRP A 390 39.68 -6.66 -7.16
CA TRP A 390 39.78 -6.39 -8.61
C TRP A 390 41.22 -6.37 -9.14
N HIS A 391 42.16 -5.77 -8.42
CA HIS A 391 43.54 -5.65 -8.88
C HIS A 391 44.34 -6.96 -8.65
N PRO A 392 45.09 -7.49 -9.62
CA PRO A 392 45.84 -8.74 -9.48
C PRO A 392 46.75 -8.81 -8.26
N ARG A 393 47.42 -7.68 -7.91
CA ARG A 393 48.32 -7.58 -6.76
C ARG A 393 47.65 -6.91 -5.54
N PHE A 394 46.33 -6.99 -5.43
CA PHE A 394 45.60 -6.31 -4.36
C PHE A 394 45.98 -6.84 -2.97
N LEU A 395 46.07 -8.16 -2.80
CA LEU A 395 46.42 -8.76 -1.52
C LEU A 395 47.81 -8.37 -1.04
N ASP A 396 48.76 -8.19 -1.93
CA ASP A 396 50.13 -7.74 -1.62
C ASP A 396 50.15 -6.26 -1.17
N ARG A 397 49.14 -5.48 -1.61
CA ARG A 397 49.00 -4.07 -1.30
C ARG A 397 48.05 -3.82 -0.13
N LEU A 398 47.29 -4.83 0.32
CA LEU A 398 46.20 -4.69 1.30
C LEU A 398 46.73 -4.12 2.63
N SER A 399 47.88 -4.58 3.14
CA SER A 399 48.46 -4.07 4.36
C SER A 399 48.71 -2.55 4.29
N LYS A 400 49.26 -2.08 3.17
CA LYS A 400 49.50 -0.64 2.93
C LYS A 400 48.21 0.16 2.82
N ILE A 401 47.16 -0.43 2.22
CA ILE A 401 45.85 0.19 2.06
C ILE A 401 45.13 0.30 3.40
N LEU A 402 45.30 -0.68 4.30
CA LEU A 402 44.67 -0.67 5.63
C LEU A 402 45.41 0.21 6.61
N GLU A 403 46.76 0.35 6.50
CA GLU A 403 47.60 1.21 7.35
C GLU A 403 47.37 2.70 7.11
N VAL A 404 46.84 3.10 5.99
CA VAL A 404 46.53 4.51 5.61
C VAL A 404 45.18 4.99 6.18
N THR A 405 44.52 4.21 7.04
CA THR A 405 43.27 4.63 7.69
C THR A 405 43.61 5.25 9.05
N PRO A 406 43.36 6.57 9.29
CA PRO A 406 43.50 7.20 10.61
C PRO A 406 42.48 6.64 11.61
#